data_85aa6e1aaacbb972d23f6fe7e0590e28
#
_entry.id   85aa6e1aaacbb972d23f6fe7e0590e28
#
_cell.length_a   1.000
_cell.length_b   1.000
_cell.length_c   1.000
_cell.angle_alpha   90.00
_cell.angle_beta   90.00
_cell.angle_gamma   90.00
#
_symmetry.space_group_name_H-M   'P 1'
#
loop_
_entity.id
_entity.type
_entity.pdbx_description
1 polymer ?
#
loop_
_entity_poly.entity_id
_entity_poly.type
_entity_poly.pdbx_seq_one_letter_code
_entity_poly.pdbx_strand_id
1 'polypeptide(L)'
;GILALCKPDTPHNVMQGITTCVVGQDAMGAAPIAEPYVGPWKKAMAGLEGSYDLDWSWRSVADYLDRLDSVDLGPNFAYLAPHGNIRMSVMGLENRRPAPDELERMKTLLEECLEQGAFGMSTGMIYPPCSFAETGEFIELARVLEKNDAVFVTHQRSEADAILSSMDEIIEIGKKSGCRIHFSHFKVAGKKNLGLFDAVLGKLDECSRQNIRVSVDQYPYVAGSTTLSVILPPWVHGGGTDRMLERLADPRARKRMTADIEKGIPGWDNFVDIAGVEGIFITFVKTDKNQWAVGKSLAEIGKRMGKEPLEAAYDLLLEEEGTAGLVDFYGLLQKITAGGNIPKPPAGHGKGF
;
A
#
# COMPACT_ATOMS: atom_id res chain seq x y z
N GLY A 1 1.16 10.64 -6.30
CA GLY A 1 1.97 11.18 -7.38
C GLY A 1 1.25 11.35 -8.69
N ILE A 2 0.57 10.35 -9.20
CA ILE A 2 -0.11 10.38 -10.52
C ILE A 2 -1.20 11.47 -10.55
N LEU A 3 -1.95 11.65 -9.48
CA LEU A 3 -2.98 12.69 -9.39
C LEU A 3 -2.43 14.10 -9.65
N ALA A 4 -1.18 14.38 -9.24
CA ALA A 4 -0.57 15.69 -9.45
C ALA A 4 -0.39 16.05 -10.94
N LEU A 5 -0.24 15.06 -11.82
CA LEU A 5 -0.20 15.29 -13.27
C LEU A 5 -1.55 15.68 -13.85
N CYS A 6 -2.66 15.34 -13.19
CA CYS A 6 -4.02 15.64 -13.63
C CYS A 6 -4.61 16.86 -12.93
N LYS A 7 -4.21 17.10 -11.68
CA LYS A 7 -4.68 18.20 -10.82
C LYS A 7 -3.48 18.80 -10.10
N PRO A 8 -2.62 19.53 -10.82
CA PRO A 8 -1.32 19.95 -10.30
C PRO A 8 -1.41 20.93 -9.14
N ASP A 9 -2.41 21.78 -9.08
CA ASP A 9 -2.65 22.73 -7.99
C ASP A 9 -2.94 22.08 -6.63
N THR A 10 -3.41 20.81 -6.61
CA THR A 10 -3.73 20.06 -5.40
C THR A 10 -4.24 20.91 -4.23
N PRO A 11 -5.35 21.66 -4.41
CA PRO A 11 -5.79 22.68 -3.46
C PRO A 11 -6.10 22.13 -2.07
N HIS A 12 -6.47 20.86 -1.98
CA HIS A 12 -6.72 20.16 -0.71
C HIS A 12 -5.46 20.06 0.18
N ASN A 13 -4.25 20.06 -0.40
CA ASN A 13 -2.99 20.07 0.34
C ASN A 13 -2.61 21.51 0.74
N VAL A 14 -2.57 22.40 -0.24
CA VAL A 14 -2.14 23.80 -0.04
C VAL A 14 -3.04 24.53 0.94
N MET A 15 -4.36 24.32 0.89
CA MET A 15 -5.34 24.93 1.81
C MET A 15 -5.19 24.44 3.26
N GLN A 16 -4.49 23.32 3.49
CA GLN A 16 -4.13 22.83 4.83
C GLN A 16 -2.71 23.23 5.25
N GLY A 17 -2.02 24.07 4.48
CA GLY A 17 -0.65 24.50 4.76
C GLY A 17 0.42 23.46 4.40
N ILE A 18 0.08 22.41 3.64
CA ILE A 18 1.01 21.39 3.17
C ILE A 18 1.74 21.94 1.95
N THR A 19 3.02 22.24 2.11
CA THR A 19 3.86 22.85 1.06
C THR A 19 4.78 21.84 0.36
N THR A 20 4.91 20.63 0.89
CA THR A 20 5.70 19.55 0.30
C THR A 20 4.99 18.21 0.48
N CYS A 21 4.86 17.45 -0.59
CA CYS A 21 4.29 16.10 -0.60
C CYS A 21 5.38 15.07 -0.88
N VAL A 22 5.51 14.06 -0.01
CA VAL A 22 6.36 12.89 -0.28
C VAL A 22 5.50 11.84 -0.96
N VAL A 23 5.88 11.45 -2.18
CA VAL A 23 5.11 10.53 -3.03
C VAL A 23 5.94 9.32 -3.45
N GLY A 24 5.27 8.30 -4.02
CA GLY A 24 5.89 7.01 -4.30
C GLY A 24 5.87 6.09 -3.08
N GLN A 25 4.89 6.26 -2.18
CA GLN A 25 4.73 5.47 -0.95
C GLN A 25 4.34 4.01 -1.23
N ASP A 26 4.53 3.16 -0.23
CA ASP A 26 4.07 1.77 -0.16
C ASP A 26 4.51 0.89 -1.34
N ALA A 27 5.67 1.22 -1.95
CA ALA A 27 6.19 0.59 -3.16
C ALA A 27 5.32 0.78 -4.41
N MET A 28 4.32 1.66 -4.34
CA MET A 28 3.42 1.95 -5.45
C MET A 28 3.73 3.33 -6.03
N GLY A 29 4.51 3.37 -7.10
CA GLY A 29 4.86 4.64 -7.74
C GLY A 29 4.87 4.55 -9.25
N ALA A 30 5.06 5.71 -9.88
CA ALA A 30 5.01 5.84 -11.33
C ALA A 30 6.29 5.34 -12.01
N ALA A 31 7.45 5.47 -11.34
CA ALA A 31 8.77 5.19 -11.91
C ALA A 31 9.73 4.65 -10.81
N PRO A 32 10.77 3.87 -11.18
CA PRO A 32 11.05 3.37 -12.53
C PRO A 32 10.02 2.34 -12.97
N ILE A 33 9.81 2.14 -14.26
CA ILE A 33 8.91 1.11 -14.75
C ILE A 33 9.35 0.58 -16.12
N ALA A 34 9.53 -0.74 -16.23
CA ALA A 34 9.84 -1.37 -17.50
C ALA A 34 8.58 -1.50 -18.38
N GLU A 35 8.77 -1.36 -19.70
CA GLU A 35 7.69 -1.32 -20.70
C GLU A 35 6.63 -2.43 -20.56
N PRO A 36 6.97 -3.71 -20.36
CA PRO A 36 5.97 -4.77 -20.28
C PRO A 36 5.01 -4.64 -19.09
N TYR A 37 5.42 -3.85 -18.06
CA TYR A 37 4.67 -3.74 -16.81
C TYR A 37 3.84 -2.46 -16.70
N VAL A 38 3.92 -1.53 -17.64
CA VAL A 38 3.15 -0.27 -17.61
C VAL A 38 1.64 -0.54 -17.53
N GLY A 39 1.11 -1.35 -18.43
CA GLY A 39 -0.32 -1.69 -18.45
C GLY A 39 -0.78 -2.43 -17.19
N PRO A 40 -0.16 -3.56 -16.81
CA PRO A 40 -0.46 -4.27 -15.59
C PRO A 40 -0.34 -3.41 -14.33
N TRP A 41 0.65 -2.51 -14.25
CA TRP A 41 0.85 -1.65 -13.10
C TRP A 41 -0.19 -0.54 -12.99
N LYS A 42 -0.55 0.12 -14.09
CA LYS A 42 -1.69 1.06 -14.14
C LYS A 42 -2.97 0.40 -13.61
N LYS A 43 -3.23 -0.82 -14.01
CA LYS A 43 -4.39 -1.60 -13.56
C LYS A 43 -4.34 -1.89 -12.06
N ALA A 44 -3.18 -2.34 -11.56
CA ALA A 44 -3.00 -2.66 -10.14
C ALA A 44 -3.17 -1.43 -9.23
N MET A 45 -2.70 -0.25 -9.67
CA MET A 45 -2.77 0.99 -8.89
C MET A 45 -4.13 1.69 -8.97
N ALA A 46 -4.98 1.38 -9.95
CA ALA A 46 -6.20 2.13 -10.23
C ALA A 46 -7.20 2.14 -9.05
N GLY A 47 -7.25 1.07 -8.25
CA GLY A 47 -8.10 1.00 -7.06
C GLY A 47 -7.72 2.01 -5.97
N LEU A 48 -6.46 2.44 -5.91
CA LEU A 48 -5.93 3.39 -4.93
C LEU A 48 -5.74 4.80 -5.52
N GLU A 49 -5.07 4.91 -6.66
CA GLU A 49 -4.69 6.18 -7.29
C GLU A 49 -5.77 6.74 -8.24
N GLY A 50 -6.76 5.94 -8.61
CA GLY A 50 -7.72 6.25 -9.66
C GLY A 50 -7.24 5.86 -11.06
N SER A 51 -8.13 5.94 -12.04
CA SER A 51 -7.84 5.67 -13.45
C SER A 51 -7.88 6.96 -14.24
N TYR A 52 -6.73 7.36 -14.79
CA TYR A 52 -6.57 8.60 -15.55
C TYR A 52 -6.07 8.30 -16.96
N ASP A 53 -6.56 9.08 -17.92
CA ASP A 53 -6.06 9.08 -19.31
C ASP A 53 -4.76 9.89 -19.35
N LEU A 54 -3.67 9.25 -18.96
CA LEU A 54 -2.32 9.80 -18.97
C LEU A 54 -1.43 9.00 -19.90
N ASP A 55 -0.61 9.73 -20.64
CA ASP A 55 0.52 9.14 -21.35
C ASP A 55 1.61 8.75 -20.32
N TRP A 56 1.84 7.44 -20.17
CA TRP A 56 2.91 6.89 -19.34
C TRP A 56 4.18 6.68 -20.18
N SER A 57 4.67 7.76 -20.78
CA SER A 57 5.87 7.72 -21.64
C SER A 57 7.19 7.63 -20.85
N TRP A 58 7.19 7.97 -19.56
CA TRP A 58 8.36 7.87 -18.69
C TRP A 58 8.74 6.42 -18.39
N ARG A 59 10.05 6.18 -18.18
CA ARG A 59 10.58 4.88 -17.78
C ARG A 59 11.48 4.99 -16.54
N SER A 60 12.21 6.08 -16.42
CA SER A 60 13.11 6.37 -15.30
C SER A 60 12.48 7.34 -14.29
N VAL A 61 13.12 7.48 -13.13
CA VAL A 61 12.74 8.50 -12.14
C VAL A 61 12.94 9.90 -12.72
N ALA A 62 14.05 10.14 -13.45
CA ALA A 62 14.29 11.42 -14.10
C ALA A 62 13.17 11.81 -15.07
N ASP A 63 12.76 10.91 -15.97
CA ASP A 63 11.66 11.17 -16.90
C ASP A 63 10.37 11.55 -16.18
N TYR A 64 10.08 10.88 -15.06
CA TYR A 64 8.88 11.13 -14.27
C TYR A 64 8.95 12.49 -13.54
N LEU A 65 10.11 12.83 -12.98
CA LEU A 65 10.32 14.14 -12.34
C LEU A 65 10.25 15.27 -13.37
N ASP A 66 10.86 15.11 -14.54
CA ASP A 66 10.75 16.07 -15.66
C ASP A 66 9.28 16.26 -16.08
N ARG A 67 8.50 15.17 -16.06
CA ARG A 67 7.06 15.24 -16.35
C ARG A 67 6.29 16.00 -15.26
N LEU A 68 6.65 15.84 -13.97
CA LEU A 68 6.08 16.64 -12.89
C LEU A 68 6.47 18.12 -13.01
N ASP A 69 7.73 18.41 -13.32
CA ASP A 69 8.22 19.78 -13.49
C ASP A 69 7.59 20.49 -14.70
N SER A 70 7.04 19.74 -15.65
CA SER A 70 6.35 20.30 -16.83
C SER A 70 4.94 20.84 -16.53
N VAL A 71 4.43 20.67 -15.31
CA VAL A 71 3.13 21.18 -14.86
C VAL A 71 3.30 22.13 -13.67
N ASP A 72 2.40 23.12 -13.56
CA ASP A 72 2.45 24.11 -12.47
C ASP A 72 1.95 23.50 -11.17
N LEU A 73 2.86 22.86 -10.41
CA LEU A 73 2.56 22.21 -9.16
C LEU A 73 2.26 23.21 -8.04
N GLY A 74 1.20 22.97 -7.26
CA GLY A 74 0.88 23.77 -6.08
C GLY A 74 1.92 23.55 -4.96
N PRO A 75 2.08 22.33 -4.41
CA PRO A 75 3.13 22.01 -3.45
C PRO A 75 4.39 21.48 -4.15
N ASN A 76 5.51 21.47 -3.44
CA ASN A 76 6.69 20.72 -3.86
C ASN A 76 6.45 19.21 -3.75
N PHE A 77 7.18 18.43 -4.56
CA PHE A 77 7.14 16.97 -4.51
C PHE A 77 8.53 16.40 -4.22
N ALA A 78 8.60 15.46 -3.26
CA ALA A 78 9.75 14.62 -3.00
C ALA A 78 9.38 13.18 -3.36
N TYR A 79 10.20 12.52 -4.17
CA TYR A 79 9.89 11.20 -4.70
C TYR A 79 10.67 10.10 -3.98
N LEU A 80 10.00 9.00 -3.66
CA LEU A 80 10.61 7.77 -3.17
C LEU A 80 10.61 6.72 -4.30
N ALA A 81 11.75 6.10 -4.53
CA ALA A 81 11.87 5.00 -5.48
C ALA A 81 11.07 3.78 -4.98
N PRO A 82 10.05 3.30 -5.70
CA PRO A 82 9.21 2.23 -5.21
C PRO A 82 9.90 0.87 -5.38
N HIS A 83 10.13 0.14 -4.29
CA HIS A 83 10.72 -1.20 -4.31
C HIS A 83 9.94 -2.16 -5.21
N GLY A 84 8.59 -2.08 -5.21
CA GLY A 84 7.75 -2.90 -6.07
C GLY A 84 8.05 -2.72 -7.56
N ASN A 85 8.27 -1.47 -7.99
CA ASN A 85 8.63 -1.15 -9.37
C ASN A 85 10.04 -1.66 -9.71
N ILE A 86 11.01 -1.48 -8.80
CA ILE A 86 12.38 -1.96 -8.98
C ILE A 86 12.37 -3.48 -9.12
N ARG A 87 11.73 -4.18 -8.19
CA ARG A 87 11.64 -5.64 -8.17
C ARG A 87 10.95 -6.18 -9.42
N MET A 88 9.81 -5.59 -9.78
CA MET A 88 9.04 -5.97 -10.97
C MET A 88 9.83 -5.76 -12.26
N SER A 89 10.58 -4.66 -12.36
CA SER A 89 11.40 -4.36 -13.55
C SER A 89 12.54 -5.35 -13.76
N VAL A 90 13.05 -5.97 -12.68
CA VAL A 90 14.18 -6.91 -12.74
C VAL A 90 13.72 -8.35 -12.88
N MET A 91 12.70 -8.77 -12.12
CA MET A 91 12.32 -10.19 -12.00
C MET A 91 10.82 -10.47 -12.19
N GLY A 92 10.03 -9.44 -12.56
CA GLY A 92 8.60 -9.59 -12.76
C GLY A 92 7.81 -9.72 -11.46
N LEU A 93 6.65 -10.38 -11.55
CA LEU A 93 5.70 -10.57 -10.45
C LEU A 93 5.78 -11.96 -9.82
N GLU A 94 6.95 -12.60 -9.91
CA GLU A 94 7.16 -13.95 -9.40
C GLU A 94 7.32 -13.97 -7.88
N ASN A 95 6.67 -14.97 -7.25
CA ASN A 95 6.81 -15.23 -5.81
C ASN A 95 8.01 -16.16 -5.57
N ARG A 96 9.22 -15.60 -5.61
CA ARG A 96 10.49 -16.27 -5.32
C ARG A 96 11.54 -15.29 -4.84
N ARG A 97 12.62 -15.80 -4.27
CA ARG A 97 13.82 -14.99 -3.99
C ARG A 97 14.48 -14.53 -5.30
N PRO A 98 15.12 -13.33 -5.30
CA PRO A 98 15.97 -12.93 -6.41
C PRO A 98 17.21 -13.84 -6.51
N ALA A 99 17.62 -14.13 -7.73
CA ALA A 99 18.96 -14.66 -7.97
C ALA A 99 20.03 -13.61 -7.62
N PRO A 100 21.29 -13.99 -7.34
CA PRO A 100 22.34 -13.03 -6.98
C PRO A 100 22.51 -11.89 -8.00
N ASP A 101 22.45 -12.20 -9.30
CA ASP A 101 22.56 -11.21 -10.37
C ASP A 101 21.31 -10.31 -10.46
N GLU A 102 20.13 -10.84 -10.15
CA GLU A 102 18.90 -10.05 -10.06
C GLU A 102 18.95 -9.07 -8.89
N LEU A 103 19.46 -9.50 -7.73
CA LEU A 103 19.64 -8.62 -6.57
C LEU A 103 20.63 -7.49 -6.88
N GLU A 104 21.76 -7.78 -7.54
CA GLU A 104 22.71 -6.76 -7.97
C GLU A 104 22.08 -5.78 -8.98
N ARG A 105 21.27 -6.27 -9.90
CA ARG A 105 20.52 -5.39 -10.84
C ARG A 105 19.52 -4.50 -10.11
N MET A 106 18.83 -5.00 -9.08
CA MET A 106 17.93 -4.18 -8.25
C MET A 106 18.70 -3.09 -7.50
N LYS A 107 19.89 -3.42 -6.95
CA LYS A 107 20.77 -2.45 -6.27
C LYS A 107 21.23 -1.35 -7.24
N THR A 108 21.67 -1.72 -8.43
CA THR A 108 22.06 -0.76 -9.48
C THR A 108 20.88 0.14 -9.88
N LEU A 109 19.70 -0.42 -10.11
CA LEU A 109 18.52 0.35 -10.47
C LEU A 109 18.09 1.30 -9.34
N LEU A 110 18.23 0.89 -8.07
CA LEU A 110 17.97 1.77 -6.93
C LEU A 110 18.99 2.92 -6.88
N GLU A 111 20.28 2.64 -7.11
CA GLU A 111 21.33 3.66 -7.15
C GLU A 111 21.06 4.69 -8.26
N GLU A 112 20.70 4.24 -9.46
CA GLU A 112 20.25 5.11 -10.55
C GLU A 112 19.04 5.98 -10.17
N CYS A 113 18.04 5.42 -9.46
CA CYS A 113 16.90 6.19 -8.99
C CYS A 113 17.30 7.32 -8.03
N LEU A 114 18.24 7.05 -7.12
CA LEU A 114 18.76 8.05 -6.17
C LEU A 114 19.56 9.14 -6.89
N GLU A 115 20.42 8.78 -7.84
CA GLU A 115 21.15 9.73 -8.68
C GLU A 115 20.20 10.62 -9.51
N GLN A 116 19.05 10.09 -9.92
CA GLN A 116 18.01 10.81 -10.65
C GLN A 116 17.11 11.68 -9.77
N GLY A 117 17.33 11.73 -8.46
CA GLY A 117 16.62 12.64 -7.56
C GLY A 117 15.62 12.00 -6.61
N ALA A 118 15.58 10.67 -6.49
CA ALA A 118 14.79 10.04 -5.43
C ALA A 118 15.44 10.27 -4.06
N PHE A 119 14.62 10.60 -3.04
CA PHE A 119 15.07 10.86 -1.67
C PHE A 119 15.27 9.60 -0.82
N GLY A 120 14.84 8.46 -1.31
CA GLY A 120 14.88 7.18 -0.61
C GLY A 120 14.15 6.10 -1.39
N MET A 121 13.91 4.99 -0.73
CA MET A 121 13.11 3.87 -1.26
C MET A 121 11.91 3.61 -0.38
N SER A 122 10.75 3.39 -0.98
CA SER A 122 9.56 2.91 -0.27
C SER A 122 9.31 1.43 -0.52
N THR A 123 8.75 0.75 0.48
CA THR A 123 8.18 -0.59 0.30
C THR A 123 6.84 -0.73 1.00
N GLY A 124 5.97 -1.59 0.47
CA GLY A 124 4.73 -2.01 1.12
C GLY A 124 4.73 -3.53 1.25
N MET A 125 5.16 -4.03 2.40
CA MET A 125 5.43 -5.44 2.61
C MET A 125 4.19 -6.35 2.60
N ILE A 126 2.99 -5.77 2.50
CA ILE A 126 1.74 -6.50 2.29
C ILE A 126 1.33 -6.59 0.82
N TYR A 127 1.90 -5.73 -0.04
CA TYR A 127 1.53 -5.65 -1.45
C TYR A 127 2.49 -6.44 -2.35
N PRO A 128 1.98 -7.26 -3.31
CA PRO A 128 2.84 -7.85 -4.34
C PRO A 128 3.43 -6.78 -5.28
N PRO A 129 4.68 -6.94 -5.70
CA PRO A 129 5.58 -8.07 -5.45
C PRO A 129 6.42 -7.94 -4.17
N CYS A 130 6.27 -6.88 -3.37
CA CYS A 130 7.09 -6.63 -2.18
C CYS A 130 6.83 -7.64 -1.05
N SER A 131 5.59 -8.13 -0.94
CA SER A 131 5.22 -9.17 0.04
C SER A 131 5.97 -10.51 -0.17
N PHE A 132 6.55 -10.72 -1.34
CA PHE A 132 7.35 -11.90 -1.68
C PHE A 132 8.83 -11.74 -1.29
N ALA A 133 9.26 -10.52 -0.96
CA ALA A 133 10.63 -10.24 -0.57
C ALA A 133 10.90 -10.68 0.87
N GLU A 134 12.10 -11.20 1.10
CA GLU A 134 12.57 -11.56 2.43
C GLU A 134 13.41 -10.43 3.02
N THR A 135 13.59 -10.44 4.34
CA THR A 135 14.38 -9.45 5.08
C THR A 135 15.78 -9.21 4.51
N GLY A 136 16.42 -10.28 3.98
CA GLY A 136 17.75 -10.18 3.37
C GLY A 136 17.79 -9.29 2.12
N GLU A 137 16.77 -9.32 1.27
CA GLU A 137 16.63 -8.46 0.10
C GLU A 137 16.57 -6.98 0.54
N PHE A 138 15.74 -6.67 1.54
CA PHE A 138 15.63 -5.31 2.07
C PHE A 138 16.92 -4.81 2.71
N ILE A 139 17.66 -5.66 3.43
CA ILE A 139 18.96 -5.29 4.03
C ILE A 139 19.95 -4.89 2.95
N GLU A 140 20.04 -5.64 1.85
CA GLU A 140 20.99 -5.34 0.77
C GLU A 140 20.62 -4.02 0.06
N LEU A 141 19.33 -3.78 -0.20
CA LEU A 141 18.86 -2.52 -0.77
C LEU A 141 19.04 -1.35 0.21
N ALA A 142 18.79 -1.55 1.50
CA ALA A 142 19.00 -0.53 2.52
C ALA A 142 20.46 -0.13 2.69
N ARG A 143 21.43 -1.00 2.38
CA ARG A 143 22.86 -0.63 2.30
C ARG A 143 23.16 0.34 1.17
N VAL A 144 22.44 0.25 0.05
CA VAL A 144 22.56 1.25 -1.03
C VAL A 144 22.02 2.59 -0.55
N LEU A 145 20.89 2.59 0.18
CA LEU A 145 20.31 3.80 0.74
C LEU A 145 21.23 4.47 1.76
N GLU A 146 21.86 3.69 2.64
CA GLU A 146 22.81 4.21 3.64
C GLU A 146 24.00 4.92 2.99
N LYS A 147 24.63 4.33 1.98
CA LYS A 147 25.73 4.94 1.22
C LYS A 147 25.37 6.30 0.60
N ASN A 148 24.10 6.49 0.24
CA ASN A 148 23.58 7.70 -0.40
C ASN A 148 22.89 8.65 0.61
N ASP A 149 23.00 8.42 1.91
CA ASP A 149 22.30 9.13 2.99
C ASP A 149 20.78 9.23 2.77
N ALA A 150 20.19 8.22 2.11
CA ALA A 150 18.79 8.11 1.78
C ALA A 150 18.00 7.38 2.89
N VAL A 151 16.67 7.32 2.77
CA VAL A 151 15.78 6.73 3.78
C VAL A 151 15.08 5.47 3.25
N PHE A 152 14.94 4.46 4.11
CA PHE A 152 14.09 3.30 3.89
C PHE A 152 12.71 3.54 4.50
N VAL A 153 11.68 3.67 3.68
CA VAL A 153 10.29 3.98 4.07
C VAL A 153 9.44 2.74 3.88
N THR A 154 8.61 2.40 4.87
CA THR A 154 7.87 1.13 4.79
C THR A 154 6.46 1.17 5.35
N HIS A 155 5.51 0.64 4.58
CA HIS A 155 4.34 -0.04 5.10
C HIS A 155 4.81 -1.43 5.55
N GLN A 156 4.85 -1.66 6.86
CA GLN A 156 5.40 -2.89 7.44
C GLN A 156 4.54 -4.13 7.13
N ARG A 157 5.10 -5.33 7.35
CA ARG A 157 4.47 -6.60 6.97
C ARG A 157 3.17 -6.91 7.70
N SER A 158 3.02 -6.42 8.94
CA SER A 158 1.78 -6.46 9.71
C SER A 158 1.66 -5.23 10.60
N GLU A 159 0.47 -4.67 10.65
CA GLU A 159 0.07 -3.59 11.54
C GLU A 159 -0.95 -4.06 12.57
N ALA A 160 -1.33 -5.34 12.51
CA ALA A 160 -2.32 -6.00 13.36
C ALA A 160 -1.67 -7.01 14.33
N ASP A 161 -2.03 -8.26 14.26
CA ASP A 161 -1.67 -9.29 15.23
C ASP A 161 -0.16 -9.53 15.35
N ALA A 162 0.58 -9.37 14.26
CA ALA A 162 2.03 -9.57 14.17
C ALA A 162 2.84 -8.26 14.19
N ILE A 163 2.26 -7.14 14.61
CA ILE A 163 2.91 -5.81 14.54
C ILE A 163 4.27 -5.79 15.24
N LEU A 164 4.42 -6.41 16.40
CA LEU A 164 5.68 -6.39 17.16
C LEU A 164 6.80 -7.11 16.40
N SER A 165 6.52 -8.26 15.80
CA SER A 165 7.50 -9.00 14.99
C SER A 165 7.78 -8.30 13.65
N SER A 166 6.79 -7.63 13.09
CA SER A 166 6.94 -6.80 11.89
C SER A 166 7.86 -5.60 12.17
N MET A 167 7.71 -4.94 13.31
CA MET A 167 8.64 -3.88 13.74
C MET A 167 10.05 -4.42 13.95
N ASP A 168 10.21 -5.63 14.53
CA ASP A 168 11.52 -6.25 14.71
C ASP A 168 12.23 -6.48 13.37
N GLU A 169 11.49 -6.87 12.31
CA GLU A 169 12.03 -7.01 10.96
C GLU A 169 12.60 -5.67 10.44
N ILE A 170 11.84 -4.58 10.57
CA ILE A 170 12.29 -3.26 10.10
C ILE A 170 13.48 -2.74 10.92
N ILE A 171 13.45 -2.93 12.24
CA ILE A 171 14.55 -2.58 13.14
C ILE A 171 15.81 -3.38 12.79
N GLU A 172 15.66 -4.66 12.46
CA GLU A 172 16.77 -5.50 11.99
C GLU A 172 17.38 -4.96 10.69
N ILE A 173 16.53 -4.54 9.73
CA ILE A 173 16.98 -3.91 8.48
C ILE A 173 17.81 -2.66 8.81
N GLY A 174 17.30 -1.76 9.65
CA GLY A 174 18.02 -0.56 10.07
C GLY A 174 19.36 -0.87 10.76
N LYS A 175 19.38 -1.85 11.67
CA LYS A 175 20.59 -2.27 12.39
C LYS A 175 21.67 -2.85 11.45
N LYS A 176 21.28 -3.73 10.53
CA LYS A 176 22.22 -4.46 9.66
C LYS A 176 22.71 -3.62 8.48
N SER A 177 21.94 -2.63 8.05
CA SER A 177 22.29 -1.73 6.96
C SER A 177 22.93 -0.42 7.43
N GLY A 178 22.60 0.06 8.64
CA GLY A 178 22.93 1.42 9.11
C GLY A 178 21.98 2.50 8.59
N CYS A 179 21.03 2.14 7.73
CA CYS A 179 20.13 3.06 7.06
C CYS A 179 19.12 3.71 8.04
N ARG A 180 18.68 4.93 7.73
CA ARG A 180 17.50 5.54 8.36
C ARG A 180 16.25 4.77 7.96
N ILE A 181 15.43 4.43 8.94
CA ILE A 181 14.14 3.73 8.72
C ILE A 181 12.97 4.63 9.05
N HIS A 182 11.90 4.50 8.29
CA HIS A 182 10.68 5.25 8.48
C HIS A 182 9.46 4.32 8.37
N PHE A 183 8.62 4.31 9.40
CA PHE A 183 7.34 3.60 9.36
C PHE A 183 6.27 4.53 8.81
N SER A 184 5.71 4.17 7.66
CA SER A 184 4.58 4.89 7.05
C SER A 184 3.30 4.69 7.85
N HIS A 185 2.44 5.72 7.92
CA HIS A 185 1.09 5.67 8.51
C HIS A 185 1.00 4.80 9.77
N PHE A 186 1.96 5.02 10.71
CA PHE A 186 2.20 4.20 11.88
C PHE A 186 0.96 4.06 12.75
N LYS A 187 0.55 2.81 13.00
CA LYS A 187 -0.66 2.49 13.75
C LYS A 187 -0.64 1.07 14.30
N VAL A 188 -1.58 0.79 15.20
CA VAL A 188 -1.95 -0.56 15.62
C VAL A 188 -3.35 -0.84 15.08
N ALA A 189 -3.47 -1.73 14.11
CA ALA A 189 -4.73 -2.05 13.46
C ALA A 189 -5.51 -3.14 14.22
N GLY A 190 -6.84 -2.96 14.25
CA GLY A 190 -7.77 -3.89 14.87
C GLY A 190 -7.97 -3.66 16.37
N LYS A 191 -9.24 -3.66 16.79
CA LYS A 191 -9.63 -3.39 18.20
C LYS A 191 -8.98 -4.35 19.21
N LYS A 192 -8.80 -5.62 18.82
CA LYS A 192 -8.18 -6.66 19.66
C LYS A 192 -6.71 -6.36 19.96
N ASN A 193 -6.03 -5.59 19.11
CA ASN A 193 -4.60 -5.30 19.19
C ASN A 193 -4.27 -4.00 19.93
N LEU A 194 -5.26 -3.20 20.34
CA LEU A 194 -5.03 -1.91 21.01
C LEU A 194 -4.23 -2.04 22.30
N GLY A 195 -4.25 -3.21 22.96
CA GLY A 195 -3.42 -3.51 24.12
C GLY A 195 -1.91 -3.55 23.84
N LEU A 196 -1.49 -3.67 22.57
CA LEU A 196 -0.09 -3.70 22.15
C LEU A 196 0.54 -2.30 22.02
N PHE A 197 -0.26 -1.23 22.13
CA PHE A 197 0.19 0.15 21.84
C PHE A 197 1.41 0.57 22.67
N ASP A 198 1.42 0.30 23.98
CA ASP A 198 2.54 0.65 24.84
C ASP A 198 3.82 -0.13 24.49
N ALA A 199 3.69 -1.42 24.09
CA ALA A 199 4.81 -2.22 23.63
C ALA A 199 5.37 -1.73 22.30
N VAL A 200 4.50 -1.28 21.40
CA VAL A 200 4.84 -0.68 20.11
C VAL A 200 5.63 0.63 20.30
N LEU A 201 5.18 1.53 21.17
CA LEU A 201 5.93 2.75 21.54
C LEU A 201 7.26 2.42 22.19
N GLY A 202 7.28 1.42 23.11
CA GLY A 202 8.49 0.95 23.76
C GLY A 202 9.58 0.50 22.77
N LYS A 203 9.21 -0.08 21.62
CA LYS A 203 10.16 -0.44 20.54
C LYS A 203 10.78 0.80 19.87
N LEU A 204 10.02 1.87 19.66
CA LEU A 204 10.55 3.14 19.13
C LEU A 204 11.54 3.78 20.13
N ASP A 205 11.20 3.77 21.44
CA ASP A 205 12.11 4.25 22.47
C ASP A 205 13.40 3.42 22.55
N GLU A 206 13.32 2.10 22.31
CA GLU A 206 14.48 1.24 22.27
C GLU A 206 15.36 1.54 21.04
N CYS A 207 14.78 1.83 19.88
CA CYS A 207 15.54 2.30 18.72
C CYS A 207 16.38 3.53 19.06
N SER A 208 15.78 4.52 19.73
CA SER A 208 16.49 5.75 20.16
C SER A 208 17.64 5.42 21.10
N ARG A 209 17.46 4.52 22.08
CA ARG A 209 18.52 4.08 23.00
C ARG A 209 19.66 3.33 22.31
N GLN A 210 19.37 2.65 21.19
CA GLN A 210 20.35 1.91 20.39
C GLN A 210 20.95 2.73 19.24
N ASN A 211 20.67 4.04 19.17
CA ASN A 211 21.10 4.94 18.08
C ASN A 211 20.66 4.48 16.69
N ILE A 212 19.50 3.81 16.59
CA ILE A 212 18.87 3.49 15.32
C ILE A 212 18.05 4.70 14.91
N ARG A 213 18.32 5.23 13.73
CA ARG A 213 17.63 6.40 13.19
C ARG A 213 16.23 5.99 12.69
N VAL A 214 15.22 6.21 13.52
CA VAL A 214 13.82 5.87 13.23
C VAL A 214 12.95 7.12 13.20
N SER A 215 11.99 7.14 12.29
CA SER A 215 10.91 8.13 12.21
C SER A 215 9.60 7.47 11.83
N VAL A 216 8.50 8.16 12.06
CA VAL A 216 7.14 7.69 11.73
C VAL A 216 6.33 8.84 11.18
N ASP A 217 5.34 8.55 10.33
CA ASP A 217 4.24 9.46 10.02
C ASP A 217 2.90 8.84 10.45
N GLN A 218 1.85 9.65 10.51
CA GLN A 218 0.52 9.21 10.87
C GLN A 218 -0.53 10.12 10.23
N TYR A 219 -1.61 9.54 9.72
CA TYR A 219 -2.76 10.29 9.24
C TYR A 219 -3.80 10.51 10.37
N PRO A 220 -4.58 11.60 10.35
CA PRO A 220 -5.55 11.94 11.39
C PRO A 220 -6.94 11.33 11.14
N TYR A 221 -7.02 10.12 10.59
CA TYR A 221 -8.27 9.45 10.23
C TYR A 221 -8.45 8.14 10.99
N VAL A 222 -9.71 7.74 11.20
CA VAL A 222 -10.09 6.49 11.89
C VAL A 222 -10.25 5.30 10.93
N ALA A 223 -9.82 5.46 9.68
CA ALA A 223 -9.97 4.48 8.62
C ALA A 223 -8.73 4.46 7.74
N GLY A 224 -8.44 3.32 7.13
CA GLY A 224 -7.46 3.14 6.07
C GLY A 224 -8.13 3.09 4.70
N SER A 225 -7.39 3.42 3.65
CA SER A 225 -7.87 3.32 2.27
C SER A 225 -6.82 2.62 1.41
N THR A 226 -7.25 1.63 0.65
CA THR A 226 -6.39 0.86 -0.25
C THR A 226 -7.21 0.16 -1.35
N THR A 227 -6.59 -0.78 -2.07
CA THR A 227 -7.27 -1.59 -3.09
C THR A 227 -8.14 -2.67 -2.45
N LEU A 228 -9.31 -2.99 -3.03
CA LEU A 228 -10.19 -4.03 -2.51
C LEU A 228 -9.52 -5.42 -2.51
N SER A 229 -8.56 -5.65 -3.38
CA SER A 229 -7.87 -6.95 -3.47
C SER A 229 -7.06 -7.33 -2.22
N VAL A 230 -6.77 -6.40 -1.29
CA VAL A 230 -6.07 -6.72 -0.02
C VAL A 230 -6.86 -7.64 0.90
N ILE A 231 -8.19 -7.76 0.72
CA ILE A 231 -8.99 -8.73 1.47
C ILE A 231 -8.70 -10.19 1.10
N LEU A 232 -8.00 -10.41 -0.02
CA LEU A 232 -7.70 -11.74 -0.53
C LEU A 232 -6.46 -12.33 0.13
N PRO A 233 -6.44 -13.66 0.40
CA PRO A 233 -5.26 -14.34 0.94
C PRO A 233 -4.00 -14.14 0.07
N PRO A 234 -2.78 -14.07 0.67
CA PRO A 234 -1.54 -13.75 -0.06
C PRO A 234 -1.26 -14.63 -1.29
N TRP A 235 -1.59 -15.92 -1.24
CA TRP A 235 -1.36 -16.84 -2.37
C TRP A 235 -2.17 -16.49 -3.62
N VAL A 236 -3.27 -15.73 -3.47
CA VAL A 236 -4.13 -15.33 -4.59
C VAL A 236 -3.42 -14.37 -5.54
N HIS A 237 -2.47 -13.59 -5.03
CA HIS A 237 -1.78 -12.54 -5.78
C HIS A 237 -0.57 -13.01 -6.61
N GLY A 238 -0.08 -14.24 -6.39
CA GLY A 238 1.09 -14.76 -7.12
C GLY A 238 0.89 -14.75 -8.63
N GLY A 239 1.80 -14.11 -9.37
CA GLY A 239 1.75 -13.94 -10.82
C GLY A 239 0.97 -12.71 -11.31
N GLY A 240 0.56 -11.80 -10.37
CA GLY A 240 -0.07 -10.53 -10.71
C GLY A 240 -1.58 -10.59 -10.91
N THR A 241 -2.14 -9.45 -11.36
CA THR A 241 -3.60 -9.22 -11.41
C THR A 241 -4.33 -10.23 -12.29
N ASP A 242 -3.80 -10.59 -13.47
CA ASP A 242 -4.49 -11.52 -14.36
C ASP A 242 -4.61 -12.92 -13.74
N ARG A 243 -3.55 -13.39 -13.06
CA ARG A 243 -3.59 -14.66 -12.32
C ARG A 243 -4.50 -14.61 -11.11
N MET A 244 -4.60 -13.47 -10.44
CA MET A 244 -5.58 -13.23 -9.39
C MET A 244 -7.02 -13.37 -9.93
N LEU A 245 -7.32 -12.76 -11.08
CA LEU A 245 -8.63 -12.83 -11.72
C LEU A 245 -8.98 -14.26 -12.17
N GLU A 246 -8.03 -15.02 -12.71
CA GLU A 246 -8.23 -16.43 -13.02
C GLU A 246 -8.64 -17.24 -11.79
N ARG A 247 -7.98 -17.00 -10.64
CA ARG A 247 -8.31 -17.64 -9.36
C ARG A 247 -9.67 -17.19 -8.82
N LEU A 248 -10.01 -15.92 -8.96
CA LEU A 248 -11.34 -15.40 -8.60
C LEU A 248 -12.46 -15.97 -9.48
N ALA A 249 -12.18 -16.38 -10.71
CA ALA A 249 -13.14 -17.05 -11.59
C ALA A 249 -13.34 -18.54 -11.24
N ASP A 250 -12.41 -19.16 -10.51
CA ASP A 250 -12.49 -20.57 -10.13
C ASP A 250 -13.28 -20.76 -8.82
N PRO A 251 -14.44 -21.46 -8.82
CA PRO A 251 -15.23 -21.71 -7.61
C PRO A 251 -14.47 -22.47 -6.50
N ARG A 252 -13.52 -23.33 -6.88
CA ARG A 252 -12.70 -24.06 -5.90
C ARG A 252 -11.72 -23.13 -5.19
N ALA A 253 -11.11 -22.21 -5.96
CA ALA A 253 -10.24 -21.19 -5.38
C ALA A 253 -11.02 -20.25 -4.46
N ARG A 254 -12.23 -19.79 -4.84
CA ARG A 254 -13.10 -18.98 -3.96
C ARG A 254 -13.42 -19.67 -2.64
N LYS A 255 -13.80 -20.94 -2.69
CA LYS A 255 -14.07 -21.72 -1.46
C LYS A 255 -12.84 -21.78 -0.55
N ARG A 256 -11.64 -21.92 -1.12
CA ARG A 256 -10.39 -21.89 -0.35
C ARG A 256 -10.12 -20.48 0.19
N MET A 257 -10.31 -19.42 -0.61
CA MET A 257 -10.15 -18.03 -0.16
C MET A 257 -11.03 -17.75 1.06
N THR A 258 -12.32 -18.08 1.00
CA THR A 258 -13.26 -17.88 2.11
C THR A 258 -12.81 -18.65 3.36
N ALA A 259 -12.43 -19.91 3.23
CA ALA A 259 -11.94 -20.71 4.35
C ALA A 259 -10.64 -20.14 4.97
N ASP A 260 -9.72 -19.64 4.14
CA ASP A 260 -8.47 -19.03 4.60
C ASP A 260 -8.73 -17.67 5.29
N ILE A 261 -9.71 -16.89 4.83
CA ILE A 261 -10.16 -15.64 5.47
C ILE A 261 -10.80 -15.94 6.84
N GLU A 262 -11.71 -16.91 6.90
CA GLU A 262 -12.38 -17.29 8.15
C GLU A 262 -11.40 -17.86 9.19
N LYS A 263 -10.43 -18.66 8.77
CA LYS A 263 -9.44 -19.27 9.64
C LYS A 263 -8.32 -18.31 10.06
N GLY A 264 -7.99 -17.34 9.20
CA GLY A 264 -6.77 -16.54 9.29
C GLY A 264 -5.52 -17.30 8.83
N ILE A 265 -4.53 -16.54 8.34
CA ILE A 265 -3.20 -17.03 7.95
C ILE A 265 -2.18 -16.33 8.84
N PRO A 266 -1.29 -17.05 9.55
CA PRO A 266 -0.30 -16.42 10.41
C PRO A 266 0.56 -15.39 9.66
N GLY A 267 0.69 -14.18 10.22
CA GLY A 267 1.48 -13.08 9.65
C GLY A 267 0.82 -12.32 8.50
N TRP A 268 -0.43 -12.63 8.16
CA TRP A 268 -1.23 -11.89 7.20
C TRP A 268 -2.27 -11.03 7.91
N ASP A 269 -2.27 -9.74 7.61
CA ASP A 269 -3.30 -8.83 8.09
C ASP A 269 -4.61 -9.09 7.33
N ASN A 270 -5.52 -9.79 8.00
CA ASN A 270 -6.83 -10.12 7.47
C ASN A 270 -7.78 -8.94 7.67
N PHE A 271 -7.96 -8.13 6.65
CA PHE A 271 -8.81 -6.94 6.69
C PHE A 271 -10.27 -7.24 7.06
N VAL A 272 -10.77 -8.42 6.69
CA VAL A 272 -12.13 -8.86 7.06
C VAL A 272 -12.23 -9.16 8.56
N ASP A 273 -11.21 -9.75 9.17
CA ASP A 273 -11.15 -9.98 10.63
C ASP A 273 -10.93 -8.66 11.40
N ILE A 274 -10.17 -7.73 10.82
CA ILE A 274 -9.82 -6.43 11.43
C ILE A 274 -11.01 -5.47 11.45
N ALA A 275 -11.73 -5.31 10.35
CA ALA A 275 -12.78 -4.30 10.16
C ALA A 275 -14.22 -4.90 10.11
N GLY A 276 -14.34 -6.19 9.79
CA GLY A 276 -15.63 -6.81 9.47
C GLY A 276 -16.16 -6.42 8.09
N VAL A 277 -17.04 -7.22 7.53
CA VAL A 277 -17.66 -6.92 6.22
C VAL A 277 -18.57 -5.67 6.27
N GLU A 278 -19.01 -5.26 7.45
CA GLU A 278 -19.76 -4.02 7.70
C GLU A 278 -18.85 -2.79 7.76
N GLY A 279 -17.57 -2.98 8.08
CA GLY A 279 -16.58 -1.90 8.22
C GLY A 279 -15.76 -1.65 6.96
N ILE A 280 -15.91 -2.45 5.91
CA ILE A 280 -15.21 -2.30 4.62
C ILE A 280 -16.18 -1.73 3.59
N PHE A 281 -15.87 -0.52 3.09
CA PHE A 281 -16.70 0.20 2.12
C PHE A 281 -15.97 0.38 0.79
N ILE A 282 -16.68 0.33 -0.32
CA ILE A 282 -16.12 0.58 -1.64
C ILE A 282 -15.96 2.08 -1.86
N THR A 283 -14.77 2.51 -2.27
CA THR A 283 -14.45 3.92 -2.55
C THR A 283 -14.38 4.23 -4.04
N PHE A 284 -14.01 3.24 -4.84
CA PHE A 284 -13.82 3.39 -6.27
C PHE A 284 -14.19 2.12 -7.03
N VAL A 285 -14.82 2.30 -8.18
CA VAL A 285 -15.00 1.29 -9.23
C VAL A 285 -14.76 1.94 -10.59
N LYS A 286 -14.26 1.17 -11.54
CA LYS A 286 -13.92 1.64 -12.90
C LYS A 286 -15.15 1.78 -13.78
N THR A 287 -16.13 0.90 -13.62
CA THR A 287 -17.26 0.79 -14.54
C THR A 287 -18.51 1.50 -14.02
N ASP A 288 -19.25 2.16 -14.93
CA ASP A 288 -20.54 2.78 -14.59
C ASP A 288 -21.56 1.77 -14.05
N LYS A 289 -21.49 0.53 -14.53
CA LYS A 289 -22.33 -0.59 -14.09
C LYS A 289 -22.30 -0.78 -12.57
N ASN A 290 -21.14 -0.58 -11.95
CA ASN A 290 -20.91 -0.84 -10.54
C ASN A 290 -20.82 0.41 -9.68
N GLN A 291 -21.05 1.62 -10.23
CA GLN A 291 -21.07 2.88 -9.47
C GLN A 291 -22.02 2.85 -8.26
N TRP A 292 -23.07 2.03 -8.32
CA TRP A 292 -23.99 1.83 -7.20
C TRP A 292 -23.32 1.24 -5.94
N ALA A 293 -22.16 0.58 -6.08
CA ALA A 293 -21.44 -0.04 -4.97
C ALA A 293 -20.58 0.99 -4.18
N VAL A 294 -20.26 2.12 -4.79
CA VAL A 294 -19.47 3.18 -4.13
C VAL A 294 -20.23 3.72 -2.92
N GLY A 295 -19.54 3.80 -1.77
CA GLY A 295 -20.10 4.19 -0.49
C GLY A 295 -20.94 3.11 0.20
N LYS A 296 -20.94 1.87 -0.30
CA LYS A 296 -21.60 0.72 0.32
C LYS A 296 -20.60 -0.20 0.99
N SER A 297 -21.00 -0.78 2.14
CA SER A 297 -20.22 -1.82 2.79
C SER A 297 -20.33 -3.15 2.04
N LEU A 298 -19.38 -4.06 2.25
CA LEU A 298 -19.46 -5.41 1.68
C LEU A 298 -20.73 -6.16 2.11
N ALA A 299 -21.20 -5.93 3.34
CA ALA A 299 -22.46 -6.48 3.83
C ALA A 299 -23.68 -5.96 3.04
N GLU A 300 -23.74 -4.64 2.77
CA GLU A 300 -24.82 -4.03 1.97
C GLU A 300 -24.79 -4.51 0.51
N ILE A 301 -23.58 -4.68 -0.06
CA ILE A 301 -23.39 -5.20 -1.42
C ILE A 301 -23.87 -6.64 -1.51
N GLY A 302 -23.46 -7.50 -0.56
CA GLY A 302 -23.90 -8.89 -0.49
C GLY A 302 -25.43 -8.98 -0.41
N LYS A 303 -26.06 -8.21 0.49
CA LYS A 303 -27.52 -8.15 0.62
C LYS A 303 -28.20 -7.73 -0.69
N ARG A 304 -27.68 -6.71 -1.38
CA ARG A 304 -28.24 -6.23 -2.65
C ARG A 304 -28.12 -7.26 -3.76
N MET A 305 -27.02 -8.00 -3.80
CA MET A 305 -26.75 -9.04 -4.81
C MET A 305 -27.40 -10.38 -4.47
N GLY A 306 -27.96 -10.55 -3.25
CA GLY A 306 -28.51 -11.82 -2.76
C GLY A 306 -27.44 -12.89 -2.58
N LYS A 307 -26.20 -12.49 -2.17
CA LYS A 307 -25.02 -13.33 -1.99
C LYS A 307 -24.38 -13.09 -0.64
N GLU A 308 -23.53 -14.04 -0.21
CA GLU A 308 -22.62 -13.81 0.90
C GLU A 308 -21.68 -12.63 0.60
N PRO A 309 -21.32 -11.80 1.58
CA PRO A 309 -20.55 -10.56 1.37
C PRO A 309 -19.21 -10.80 0.63
N LEU A 310 -18.48 -11.88 0.97
CA LEU A 310 -17.21 -12.20 0.30
C LEU A 310 -17.42 -12.63 -1.15
N GLU A 311 -18.46 -13.43 -1.45
CA GLU A 311 -18.78 -13.81 -2.82
C GLU A 311 -19.16 -12.59 -3.67
N ALA A 312 -19.90 -11.64 -3.10
CA ALA A 312 -20.22 -10.39 -3.77
C ALA A 312 -18.95 -9.54 -4.01
N ALA A 313 -18.02 -9.50 -3.07
CA ALA A 313 -16.73 -8.82 -3.24
C ALA A 313 -15.86 -9.49 -4.33
N TYR A 314 -15.85 -10.82 -4.41
CA TYR A 314 -15.14 -11.55 -5.47
C TYR A 314 -15.72 -11.25 -6.86
N ASP A 315 -17.05 -11.19 -6.97
CA ASP A 315 -17.70 -10.80 -8.22
C ASP A 315 -17.39 -9.37 -8.61
N LEU A 316 -17.41 -8.44 -7.66
CA LEU A 316 -17.07 -7.04 -7.90
C LEU A 316 -15.62 -6.92 -8.38
N LEU A 317 -14.67 -7.62 -7.73
CA LEU A 317 -13.27 -7.64 -8.17
C LEU A 317 -13.10 -8.20 -9.59
N LEU A 318 -13.86 -9.24 -9.95
CA LEU A 318 -13.85 -9.78 -11.32
C LEU A 318 -14.40 -8.79 -12.33
N GLU A 319 -15.57 -8.20 -12.04
CA GLU A 319 -16.25 -7.27 -12.93
C GLU A 319 -15.46 -5.97 -13.15
N GLU A 320 -14.72 -5.53 -12.12
CA GLU A 320 -13.84 -4.36 -12.15
C GLU A 320 -12.40 -4.69 -12.54
N GLU A 321 -12.14 -5.93 -12.95
CA GLU A 321 -10.81 -6.39 -13.35
C GLU A 321 -9.73 -6.13 -12.28
N GLY A 322 -10.07 -6.22 -11.00
CA GLY A 322 -9.18 -5.97 -9.87
C GLY A 322 -8.96 -4.50 -9.52
N THR A 323 -9.65 -3.55 -10.17
CA THR A 323 -9.40 -2.10 -10.00
C THR A 323 -10.28 -1.42 -8.94
N ALA A 324 -11.03 -2.16 -8.14
CA ALA A 324 -11.86 -1.58 -7.08
C ALA A 324 -11.02 -1.09 -5.89
N GLY A 325 -11.42 0.03 -5.30
CA GLY A 325 -10.84 0.60 -4.08
C GLY A 325 -11.73 0.39 -2.86
N LEU A 326 -11.12 0.39 -1.67
CA LEU A 326 -11.83 0.31 -0.40
C LEU A 326 -11.38 1.38 0.60
N VAL A 327 -12.25 1.62 1.58
CA VAL A 327 -11.90 2.20 2.87
C VAL A 327 -12.37 1.25 3.96
N ASP A 328 -11.53 1.00 4.96
CA ASP A 328 -11.82 0.11 6.08
C ASP A 328 -11.75 0.84 7.43
N PHE A 329 -12.76 0.62 8.27
CA PHE A 329 -12.87 1.26 9.59
C PHE A 329 -12.44 0.28 10.68
N TYR A 330 -11.19 0.31 11.07
CA TYR A 330 -10.60 -0.65 12.01
C TYR A 330 -10.32 -0.12 13.43
N GLY A 331 -10.95 1.00 13.81
CA GLY A 331 -10.99 1.45 15.21
C GLY A 331 -9.69 2.06 15.74
N LEU A 332 -8.88 2.65 14.90
CA LEU A 332 -7.53 3.10 15.14
C LEU A 332 -7.33 4.16 16.24
N LEU A 333 -8.28 5.07 16.44
CA LEU A 333 -8.12 6.27 17.28
C LEU A 333 -8.86 6.21 18.61
N GLN A 334 -9.38 5.06 19.05
CA GLN A 334 -10.16 5.01 20.29
C GLN A 334 -9.36 5.36 21.55
N LYS A 335 -8.01 5.22 21.55
CA LYS A 335 -7.20 5.67 22.71
C LYS A 335 -6.82 7.16 22.68
N ILE A 336 -6.71 7.75 21.48
CA ILE A 336 -6.45 9.21 21.36
C ILE A 336 -7.72 10.02 21.65
N THR A 337 -8.90 9.45 21.40
CA THR A 337 -10.21 10.08 21.59
C THR A 337 -11.02 9.49 22.73
N ALA A 338 -10.41 8.82 23.71
CA ALA A 338 -11.11 8.20 24.85
C ALA A 338 -11.96 9.17 25.73
N GLY A 339 -12.33 10.31 25.21
CA GLY A 339 -13.29 11.27 25.74
C GLY A 339 -14.32 11.77 24.71
N GLY A 340 -14.33 11.30 23.48
CA GLY A 340 -15.22 11.78 22.43
C GLY A 340 -15.99 10.67 21.71
N ASN A 341 -17.29 10.89 21.48
CA ASN A 341 -18.13 10.05 20.62
C ASN A 341 -17.50 9.97 19.21
N ILE A 342 -17.21 8.76 18.72
CA ILE A 342 -16.83 8.53 17.33
C ILE A 342 -18.01 8.99 16.45
N PRO A 343 -17.82 9.93 15.53
CA PRO A 343 -18.85 10.24 14.56
C PRO A 343 -19.19 8.97 13.77
N LYS A 344 -20.46 8.58 13.74
CA LYS A 344 -20.92 7.56 12.78
C LYS A 344 -20.56 8.07 11.38
N PRO A 345 -20.14 7.17 10.45
CA PRO A 345 -19.93 7.57 9.07
C PRO A 345 -21.16 8.32 8.57
N PRO A 346 -21.00 9.42 7.82
CA PRO A 346 -22.14 10.21 7.36
C PRO A 346 -23.09 9.31 6.58
N ALA A 347 -24.36 9.28 7.02
CA ALA A 347 -25.41 8.62 6.26
C ALA A 347 -25.48 9.29 4.89
N GLY A 348 -25.15 8.54 3.86
CA GLY A 348 -25.25 8.80 2.44
C GLY A 348 -25.50 10.25 2.01
N HIS A 349 -24.44 10.96 1.65
CA HIS A 349 -24.52 12.01 0.65
C HIS A 349 -23.56 11.63 -0.47
N GLY A 350 -24.12 10.94 -1.48
CA GLY A 350 -23.46 10.76 -2.75
C GLY A 350 -23.25 12.11 -3.43
N LYS A 351 -22.06 12.67 -3.31
CA LYS A 351 -21.42 13.62 -4.22
C LYS A 351 -19.93 13.69 -3.87
N GLY A 352 -19.14 13.12 -4.71
CA GLY A 352 -17.76 13.34 -5.07
C GLY A 352 -16.79 13.83 -3.98
N PHE A 353 -15.90 12.94 -3.60
CA PHE A 353 -14.53 13.31 -3.25
C PHE A 353 -13.63 13.03 -4.43
#